data_490bf04aa0ed2d701929fe83ea265ffc
#
_entry.id   490bf04aa0ed2d701929fe83ea265ffc
#
_cell.length_a   1.000
_cell.length_b   1.000
_cell.length_c   1.000
_cell.angle_alpha   90.00
_cell.angle_beta   90.00
_cell.angle_gamma   90.00
#
_symmetry.space_group_name_H-M   'P 1'
#
loop_
_entity.id
_entity.type
_entity.pdbx_description
1 polymer ?
#
loop_
_entity_poly.entity_id
_entity_poly.type
_entity_poly.pdbx_seq_one_letter_code
_entity_poly.pdbx_strand_id
1 'polypeptide(L)'
;MKKTFIIFMTLLIMSCSGEIYEDQIFIKEDGLAYNKESDSVFSGDVIDKYGELVGVYKKGLKDGDWFEVDLKKGTQKKASYIKGVPEGEQTTYLFPGPREKNKRIEYIKYEDGKIVGTWTTWSKDNEGRLITRGEITFENGAGRWKERDPNTRALIRAGNYDNWEKEGLWKSWDPQGV
;
A
#
# COMPACT_ATOMS: atom_id res chain seq x y z
N MET A 1 -2.09 -62.58 -26.70
CA MET A 1 -2.78 -61.34 -26.23
C MET A 1 -1.79 -60.58 -25.33
N LYS A 2 -1.14 -59.54 -25.87
CA LYS A 2 -0.22 -58.67 -25.08
C LYS A 2 -1.04 -57.52 -24.46
N LYS A 3 -1.09 -57.50 -23.12
CA LYS A 3 -1.71 -56.38 -22.38
C LYS A 3 -0.69 -55.26 -22.28
N THR A 4 -0.92 -54.16 -22.99
CA THR A 4 -0.15 -52.92 -22.88
C THR A 4 -0.62 -52.17 -21.63
N PHE A 5 0.25 -52.04 -20.66
CA PHE A 5 0.02 -51.26 -19.42
C PHE A 5 0.42 -49.83 -19.74
N ILE A 6 -0.57 -48.94 -19.89
CA ILE A 6 -0.34 -47.48 -20.02
C ILE A 6 -0.20 -46.93 -18.61
N ILE A 7 1.04 -46.58 -18.22
CA ILE A 7 1.32 -45.83 -16.99
C ILE A 7 0.97 -44.38 -17.26
N PHE A 8 -0.14 -43.93 -16.70
CA PHE A 8 -0.45 -42.51 -16.60
C PHE A 8 0.47 -41.89 -15.56
N MET A 9 1.55 -41.27 -16.03
CA MET A 9 2.43 -40.45 -15.19
C MET A 9 1.72 -39.11 -14.94
N THR A 10 0.94 -39.01 -13.87
CA THR A 10 0.41 -37.76 -13.38
C THR A 10 1.59 -36.89 -12.94
N LEU A 11 1.92 -35.89 -13.77
CA LEU A 11 2.82 -34.82 -13.41
C LEU A 11 2.13 -34.03 -12.27
N LEU A 12 2.48 -34.35 -11.02
CA LEU A 12 2.21 -33.46 -9.89
C LEU A 12 3.03 -32.20 -10.11
N ILE A 13 2.37 -31.16 -10.64
CA ILE A 13 2.91 -29.80 -10.58
C ILE A 13 2.82 -29.42 -9.10
N MET A 14 3.87 -29.72 -8.34
CA MET A 14 4.10 -29.07 -7.07
C MET A 14 4.34 -27.60 -7.36
N SER A 15 3.29 -26.78 -7.18
CA SER A 15 3.45 -25.35 -6.99
C SER A 15 4.27 -25.21 -5.71
N CYS A 16 5.58 -25.09 -5.85
CA CYS A 16 6.47 -24.75 -4.75
C CYS A 16 6.18 -23.27 -4.47
N SER A 17 5.25 -23.00 -3.56
CA SER A 17 5.12 -21.69 -2.92
C SER A 17 6.29 -21.60 -1.94
N GLY A 18 7.43 -21.07 -2.42
CA GLY A 18 8.61 -20.86 -1.59
C GLY A 18 8.48 -19.55 -0.81
N GLU A 19 8.99 -19.54 0.42
CA GLU A 19 9.29 -18.29 1.11
C GLU A 19 10.56 -17.67 0.50
N ILE A 20 10.57 -16.35 0.33
CA ILE A 20 11.72 -15.61 -0.18
C ILE A 20 11.89 -14.31 0.59
N TYR A 21 13.14 -13.89 0.79
CA TYR A 21 13.41 -12.58 1.39
C TYR A 21 13.09 -11.45 0.40
N GLU A 22 12.58 -10.33 0.93
CA GLU A 22 12.19 -9.16 0.14
C GLU A 22 13.31 -8.65 -0.77
N ASP A 23 14.56 -8.69 -0.33
CA ASP A 23 15.72 -8.27 -1.09
C ASP A 23 16.09 -9.20 -2.26
N GLN A 24 15.53 -10.41 -2.32
CA GLN A 24 15.68 -11.38 -3.41
C GLN A 24 14.64 -11.22 -4.53
N ILE A 25 13.75 -10.25 -4.40
CA ILE A 25 12.73 -9.91 -5.40
C ILE A 25 13.12 -8.63 -6.14
N PHE A 26 12.75 -8.54 -7.41
CA PHE A 26 12.78 -7.30 -8.17
C PHE A 26 11.55 -7.18 -9.05
N ILE A 27 11.14 -5.95 -9.33
CA ILE A 27 10.01 -5.65 -10.21
C ILE A 27 10.56 -5.26 -11.58
N LYS A 28 10.11 -5.93 -12.64
CA LYS A 28 10.46 -5.59 -14.02
C LYS A 28 9.55 -4.50 -14.58
N GLU A 29 9.84 -4.05 -15.81
CA GLU A 29 9.05 -3.02 -16.51
C GLU A 29 7.60 -3.44 -16.79
N ASP A 30 7.32 -4.75 -16.84
CA ASP A 30 5.96 -5.31 -16.95
C ASP A 30 5.16 -5.21 -15.65
N GLY A 31 5.77 -4.70 -14.57
CA GLY A 31 5.14 -4.54 -13.25
C GLY A 31 5.07 -5.83 -12.44
N LEU A 32 5.62 -6.95 -12.92
CA LEU A 32 5.60 -8.22 -12.23
C LEU A 32 6.83 -8.40 -11.33
N ALA A 33 6.64 -9.12 -10.22
CA ALA A 33 7.71 -9.54 -9.33
C ALA A 33 8.42 -10.79 -9.84
N TYR A 34 9.74 -10.75 -9.84
CA TYR A 34 10.63 -11.83 -10.27
C TYR A 34 11.59 -12.21 -9.15
N ASN A 35 11.92 -13.49 -9.07
CA ASN A 35 13.01 -13.99 -8.23
C ASN A 35 14.35 -13.63 -8.89
N LYS A 36 15.27 -13.02 -8.15
CA LYS A 36 16.58 -12.58 -8.65
C LYS A 36 17.51 -13.70 -9.11
N GLU A 37 17.41 -14.89 -8.49
CA GLU A 37 18.27 -16.02 -8.83
C GLU A 37 17.81 -16.72 -10.11
N SER A 38 16.51 -17.01 -10.20
CA SER A 38 15.95 -17.81 -11.30
C SER A 38 15.47 -16.97 -12.49
N ASP A 39 15.39 -15.64 -12.32
CA ASP A 39 14.81 -14.70 -13.29
C ASP A 39 13.39 -15.09 -13.75
N SER A 40 12.66 -15.81 -12.91
CA SER A 40 11.30 -16.27 -13.17
C SER A 40 10.27 -15.45 -12.40
N VAL A 41 9.04 -15.35 -12.94
CA VAL A 41 7.91 -14.71 -12.26
C VAL A 41 7.67 -15.42 -10.92
N PHE A 42 7.66 -14.63 -9.85
CA PHE A 42 7.56 -15.16 -8.50
C PHE A 42 6.10 -15.38 -8.07
N SER A 43 5.89 -16.48 -7.34
CA SER A 43 4.66 -16.75 -6.59
C SER A 43 5.05 -17.38 -5.27
N GLY A 44 4.61 -16.80 -4.16
CA GLY A 44 4.97 -17.28 -2.82
C GLY A 44 4.92 -16.17 -1.79
N ASP A 45 5.32 -16.52 -0.58
CA ASP A 45 5.38 -15.64 0.57
C ASP A 45 6.67 -14.82 0.54
N VAL A 46 6.55 -13.54 0.88
CA VAL A 46 7.69 -12.63 1.04
C VAL A 46 7.87 -12.36 2.52
N ILE A 47 9.07 -12.58 3.00
CA ILE A 47 9.45 -12.32 4.39
C ILE A 47 10.50 -11.20 4.45
N ASP A 48 10.51 -10.48 5.57
CA ASP A 48 11.54 -9.50 5.86
C ASP A 48 12.81 -10.16 6.41
N LYS A 49 13.83 -9.35 6.67
CA LYS A 49 15.10 -9.81 7.25
C LYS A 49 14.99 -10.43 8.67
N TYR A 50 13.86 -10.31 9.32
CA TYR A 50 13.57 -10.89 10.63
C TYR A 50 12.72 -12.16 10.53
N GLY A 51 12.31 -12.56 9.32
CA GLY A 51 11.44 -13.71 9.06
C GLY A 51 9.96 -13.43 9.24
N GLU A 52 9.56 -12.15 9.33
CA GLU A 52 8.14 -11.77 9.43
C GLU A 52 7.53 -11.66 8.03
N LEU A 53 6.29 -12.14 7.88
CA LEU A 53 5.57 -12.10 6.61
C LEU A 53 5.28 -10.64 6.21
N VAL A 54 5.79 -10.24 5.06
CA VAL A 54 5.54 -8.95 4.41
C VAL A 54 4.30 -9.01 3.53
N GLY A 55 4.11 -10.09 2.79
CA GLY A 55 2.98 -10.27 1.91
C GLY A 55 3.14 -11.46 0.99
N VAL A 56 2.24 -11.62 0.04
CA VAL A 56 2.20 -12.74 -0.90
C VAL A 56 2.17 -12.22 -2.33
N TYR A 57 2.97 -12.82 -3.22
CA TYR A 57 2.81 -12.68 -4.66
C TYR A 57 2.09 -13.88 -5.25
N LYS A 58 1.17 -13.63 -6.17
CA LYS A 58 0.57 -14.64 -7.04
C LYS A 58 0.83 -14.26 -8.49
N LYS A 59 1.59 -15.08 -9.20
CA LYS A 59 1.98 -14.82 -10.61
C LYS A 59 2.60 -13.42 -10.79
N GLY A 60 3.50 -13.04 -9.90
CA GLY A 60 4.20 -11.75 -9.91
C GLY A 60 3.38 -10.55 -9.40
N LEU A 61 2.12 -10.72 -9.04
CA LEU A 61 1.25 -9.64 -8.56
C LEU A 61 1.02 -9.75 -7.05
N LYS A 62 1.03 -8.62 -6.35
CA LYS A 62 0.65 -8.56 -4.93
C LYS A 62 -0.76 -9.09 -4.74
N ASP A 63 -0.98 -9.94 -3.73
CA ASP A 63 -2.28 -10.52 -3.41
C ASP A 63 -2.44 -10.65 -1.89
N GLY A 64 -3.60 -10.28 -1.36
CA GLY A 64 -3.85 -10.27 0.09
C GLY A 64 -3.22 -9.08 0.84
N ASP A 65 -3.01 -9.25 2.13
CA ASP A 65 -2.47 -8.22 3.02
C ASP A 65 -0.95 -8.05 2.84
N TRP A 66 -0.50 -6.79 2.85
CA TRP A 66 0.89 -6.39 2.74
C TRP A 66 1.28 -5.44 3.86
N PHE A 67 2.49 -5.65 4.40
CA PHE A 67 3.10 -4.83 5.43
C PHE A 67 4.43 -4.28 4.93
N GLU A 68 4.54 -2.98 4.77
CA GLU A 68 5.75 -2.31 4.28
C GLU A 68 6.32 -1.41 5.37
N VAL A 69 7.61 -1.56 5.69
CA VAL A 69 8.30 -0.74 6.70
C VAL A 69 9.30 0.18 6.01
N ASP A 70 9.12 1.50 6.17
CA ASP A 70 10.08 2.51 5.75
C ASP A 70 10.83 3.03 6.98
N LEU A 71 12.01 2.46 7.24
CA LEU A 71 12.84 2.85 8.39
C LEU A 71 13.39 4.28 8.27
N LYS A 72 13.56 4.81 7.05
CA LYS A 72 14.03 6.19 6.84
C LYS A 72 12.98 7.20 7.25
N LYS A 73 11.72 6.92 6.94
CA LYS A 73 10.57 7.75 7.35
C LYS A 73 10.04 7.40 8.73
N GLY A 74 10.48 6.28 9.32
CA GLY A 74 9.93 5.77 10.58
C GLY A 74 8.44 5.43 10.46
N THR A 75 8.03 4.80 9.35
CA THR A 75 6.64 4.47 9.08
C THR A 75 6.44 3.00 8.72
N GLN A 76 5.26 2.49 9.03
CA GLN A 76 4.78 1.19 8.61
C GLN A 76 3.44 1.35 7.90
N LYS A 77 3.30 0.74 6.72
CA LYS A 77 2.08 0.75 5.92
C LYS A 77 1.47 -0.65 5.89
N LYS A 78 0.18 -0.73 6.15
CA LYS A 78 -0.66 -1.89 5.86
C LYS A 78 -1.55 -1.57 4.67
N ALA A 79 -1.60 -2.47 3.68
CA ALA A 79 -2.45 -2.36 2.50
C ALA A 79 -2.93 -3.75 2.09
N SER A 80 -4.05 -3.84 1.38
CA SER A 80 -4.53 -5.10 0.79
C SER A 80 -4.60 -4.97 -0.72
N TYR A 81 -4.39 -6.09 -1.42
CA TYR A 81 -4.35 -6.15 -2.88
C TYR A 81 -5.11 -7.36 -3.40
N ILE A 82 -5.75 -7.21 -4.56
CA ILE A 82 -6.30 -8.31 -5.36
C ILE A 82 -5.64 -8.25 -6.73
N LYS A 83 -4.84 -9.27 -7.08
CA LYS A 83 -4.12 -9.34 -8.37
C LYS A 83 -3.34 -8.05 -8.70
N GLY A 84 -2.63 -7.50 -7.73
CA GLY A 84 -1.84 -6.28 -7.88
C GLY A 84 -2.62 -4.97 -7.75
N VAL A 85 -3.95 -5.00 -7.74
CA VAL A 85 -4.81 -3.82 -7.61
C VAL A 85 -5.09 -3.56 -6.13
N PRO A 86 -4.88 -2.32 -5.63
CA PRO A 86 -5.24 -1.96 -4.26
C PRO A 86 -6.71 -2.17 -3.99
N GLU A 87 -7.03 -2.80 -2.84
CA GLU A 87 -8.40 -3.10 -2.43
C GLU A 87 -8.55 -2.95 -0.92
N GLY A 88 -9.70 -2.42 -0.46
CA GLY A 88 -9.97 -2.25 0.97
C GLY A 88 -9.20 -1.10 1.62
N GLU A 89 -8.92 -1.24 2.91
CA GLU A 89 -8.28 -0.19 3.70
C GLU A 89 -6.76 -0.21 3.57
N GLN A 90 -6.17 0.96 3.33
CA GLN A 90 -4.75 1.21 3.44
C GLN A 90 -4.50 2.18 4.60
N THR A 91 -3.59 1.82 5.48
CA THR A 91 -3.25 2.65 6.64
C THR A 91 -1.75 2.74 6.82
N THR A 92 -1.23 3.96 7.01
CA THR A 92 0.15 4.22 7.39
C THR A 92 0.23 4.63 8.85
N TYR A 93 1.17 4.05 9.58
CA TYR A 93 1.42 4.29 11.00
C TYR A 93 2.84 4.83 11.21
N LEU A 94 3.08 5.56 12.31
CA LEU A 94 4.42 5.80 12.80
C LEU A 94 4.99 4.50 13.39
N PHE A 95 6.27 4.21 13.07
CA PHE A 95 6.98 3.06 13.65
C PHE A 95 7.46 3.36 15.09
N PRO A 96 7.44 2.39 16.03
CA PRO A 96 7.11 0.98 15.87
C PRO A 96 5.60 0.72 15.96
N GLY A 97 5.04 0.35 14.83
CA GLY A 97 3.91 -0.50 14.58
C GLY A 97 2.51 -0.20 15.10
N PRO A 98 1.57 -1.02 14.61
CA PRO A 98 0.12 -0.77 14.66
C PRO A 98 -0.52 -1.03 16.04
N ARG A 99 0.22 -1.44 17.06
CA ARG A 99 -0.35 -1.74 18.38
C ARG A 99 -0.90 -0.51 19.11
N GLU A 100 -0.53 0.69 18.66
CA GLU A 100 -1.04 1.94 19.21
C GLU A 100 -1.89 2.66 18.16
N LYS A 101 -3.22 2.55 18.27
CA LYS A 101 -4.20 3.24 17.41
C LYS A 101 -3.93 4.75 17.24
N ASN A 102 -3.16 5.33 18.15
CA ASN A 102 -2.86 6.76 18.19
C ASN A 102 -1.68 7.18 17.29
N LYS A 103 -1.10 6.25 16.54
CA LYS A 103 0.04 6.54 15.64
C LYS A 103 -0.30 6.48 14.16
N ARG A 104 -1.57 6.34 13.79
CA ARG A 104 -2.00 6.39 12.39
C ARG A 104 -1.79 7.79 11.83
N ILE A 105 -1.08 7.87 10.70
CA ILE A 105 -0.75 9.15 10.04
C ILE A 105 -1.39 9.29 8.67
N GLU A 106 -1.93 8.20 8.12
CA GLU A 106 -2.67 8.22 6.86
C GLU A 106 -3.69 7.08 6.82
N TYR A 107 -4.83 7.34 6.22
CA TYR A 107 -5.87 6.36 5.93
C TYR A 107 -6.48 6.63 4.57
N ILE A 108 -6.58 5.58 3.75
CA ILE A 108 -7.20 5.60 2.43
C ILE A 108 -8.02 4.31 2.29
N LYS A 109 -9.17 4.39 1.64
CA LYS A 109 -9.93 3.21 1.24
C LYS A 109 -9.95 3.10 -0.28
N TYR A 110 -9.75 1.88 -0.80
CA TYR A 110 -9.78 1.57 -2.22
C TYR A 110 -10.92 0.59 -2.53
N GLU A 111 -11.54 0.76 -3.69
CA GLU A 111 -12.41 -0.21 -4.34
C GLU A 111 -11.98 -0.26 -5.82
N ASP A 112 -11.65 -1.46 -6.33
CA ASP A 112 -11.14 -1.67 -7.69
C ASP A 112 -9.96 -0.72 -8.05
N GLY A 113 -9.03 -0.52 -7.14
CA GLY A 113 -7.87 0.37 -7.32
C GLY A 113 -8.13 1.86 -7.26
N LYS A 114 -9.36 2.27 -7.05
CA LYS A 114 -9.76 3.68 -6.95
C LYS A 114 -10.02 4.08 -5.52
N ILE A 115 -9.60 5.30 -5.16
CA ILE A 115 -9.87 5.84 -3.82
C ILE A 115 -11.35 6.14 -3.69
N VAL A 116 -11.98 5.61 -2.64
CA VAL A 116 -13.38 5.84 -2.30
C VAL A 116 -13.51 6.40 -0.88
N GLY A 117 -14.59 7.19 -0.66
CA GLY A 117 -14.84 7.81 0.63
C GLY A 117 -13.74 8.80 1.02
N THR A 118 -13.33 8.82 2.27
CA THR A 118 -12.45 9.86 2.82
C THR A 118 -11.00 9.38 2.92
N TRP A 119 -10.10 10.10 2.25
CA TRP A 119 -8.67 10.03 2.48
C TRP A 119 -8.29 11.06 3.55
N THR A 120 -7.67 10.60 4.63
CA THR A 120 -7.29 11.45 5.76
C THR A 120 -5.81 11.29 6.08
N THR A 121 -5.15 12.41 6.39
CA THR A 121 -3.78 12.43 6.92
C THR A 121 -3.75 13.12 8.28
N TRP A 122 -2.81 12.69 9.13
CA TRP A 122 -2.57 13.26 10.47
C TRP A 122 -1.12 13.69 10.61
N SER A 123 -0.87 14.69 11.44
CA SER A 123 0.46 15.07 11.88
C SER A 123 0.42 15.43 13.36
N LYS A 124 1.59 15.45 14.00
CA LYS A 124 1.69 15.89 15.40
C LYS A 124 1.65 17.41 15.48
N ASP A 125 0.93 17.93 16.48
CA ASP A 125 1.04 19.31 16.92
C ASP A 125 2.26 19.50 17.83
N ASN A 126 2.47 20.73 18.33
CA ASN A 126 3.57 21.08 19.26
C ASN A 126 3.50 20.33 20.59
N GLU A 127 2.34 19.79 20.95
CA GLU A 127 2.13 19.01 22.18
C GLU A 127 2.27 17.49 21.93
N GLY A 128 2.60 17.09 20.68
CA GLY A 128 2.77 15.71 20.27
C GLY A 128 1.47 14.95 20.00
N ARG A 129 0.31 15.61 19.99
CA ARG A 129 -0.99 15.02 19.71
C ARG A 129 -1.15 14.86 18.20
N LEU A 130 -1.74 13.73 17.76
CA LEU A 130 -2.09 13.52 16.36
C LEU A 130 -3.37 14.28 16.02
N ILE A 131 -3.23 15.26 15.13
CA ILE A 131 -4.31 16.12 14.65
C ILE A 131 -4.52 15.87 13.15
N THR A 132 -5.77 15.84 12.70
CA THR A 132 -6.09 15.78 11.26
C THR A 132 -5.44 16.97 10.57
N ARG A 133 -4.53 16.66 9.64
CA ARG A 133 -3.80 17.63 8.84
C ARG A 133 -4.50 17.88 7.52
N GLY A 134 -4.81 16.80 6.80
CA GLY A 134 -5.41 16.88 5.47
C GLY A 134 -6.54 15.87 5.30
N GLU A 135 -7.53 16.24 4.53
CA GLU A 135 -8.65 15.36 4.19
C GLU A 135 -9.28 15.73 2.85
N ILE A 136 -9.83 14.72 2.19
CA ILE A 136 -10.71 14.82 1.04
C ILE A 136 -11.73 13.70 1.12
N THR A 137 -12.97 13.96 0.74
CA THR A 137 -13.95 12.91 0.46
C THR A 137 -14.16 12.86 -1.04
N PHE A 138 -14.00 11.68 -1.62
CA PHE A 138 -14.22 11.44 -3.04
C PHE A 138 -15.65 11.00 -3.30
N GLU A 139 -16.30 11.70 -4.22
CA GLU A 139 -17.59 11.34 -4.80
C GLU A 139 -17.38 11.15 -6.30
N ASN A 140 -17.42 9.89 -6.78
CA ASN A 140 -17.16 9.54 -8.19
C ASN A 140 -15.82 10.08 -8.75
N GLY A 141 -14.78 10.07 -7.93
CA GLY A 141 -13.45 10.53 -8.33
C GLY A 141 -13.21 12.03 -8.18
N ALA A 142 -14.24 12.80 -7.83
CA ALA A 142 -14.13 14.23 -7.58
C ALA A 142 -14.11 14.55 -6.08
N GLY A 143 -13.46 15.65 -5.72
CA GLY A 143 -13.43 16.09 -4.33
C GLY A 143 -12.53 17.31 -4.14
N ARG A 144 -12.55 17.87 -2.94
CA ARG A 144 -11.71 19.01 -2.59
C ARG A 144 -10.80 18.68 -1.41
N TRP A 145 -9.49 18.63 -1.68
CA TRP A 145 -8.47 18.51 -0.66
C TRP A 145 -8.37 19.78 0.16
N LYS A 146 -8.30 19.61 1.48
CA LYS A 146 -8.00 20.68 2.43
C LYS A 146 -6.91 20.21 3.38
N GLU A 147 -5.85 20.99 3.50
CA GLU A 147 -4.74 20.74 4.42
C GLU A 147 -4.61 21.91 5.38
N ARG A 148 -4.46 21.60 6.67
CA ARG A 148 -4.39 22.58 7.74
C ARG A 148 -3.09 22.44 8.54
N ASP A 149 -2.58 23.54 9.00
CA ASP A 149 -1.50 23.54 9.99
C ASP A 149 -1.96 22.82 11.28
N PRO A 150 -1.17 21.89 11.82
CA PRO A 150 -1.58 21.11 12.98
C PRO A 150 -1.68 21.93 14.28
N ASN A 151 -0.97 23.06 14.39
CA ASN A 151 -0.95 23.89 15.58
C ASN A 151 -2.00 25.00 15.53
N THR A 152 -2.02 25.77 14.44
CA THR A 152 -2.89 26.94 14.30
C THR A 152 -4.25 26.59 13.72
N ARG A 153 -4.40 25.41 13.06
CA ARG A 153 -5.57 24.98 12.30
C ARG A 153 -5.85 25.84 11.06
N ALA A 154 -4.97 26.80 10.76
CA ALA A 154 -5.08 27.61 9.55
C ALA A 154 -5.04 26.70 8.29
N LEU A 155 -5.80 27.08 7.26
CA LEU A 155 -5.74 26.41 5.96
C LEU A 155 -4.39 26.74 5.31
N ILE A 156 -3.58 25.74 5.01
CA ILE A 156 -2.25 25.90 4.40
C ILE A 156 -2.20 25.43 2.96
N ARG A 157 -3.14 24.57 2.54
CA ARG A 157 -3.19 24.07 1.17
C ARG A 157 -4.61 23.62 0.82
N ALA A 158 -5.08 23.93 -0.39
CA ALA A 158 -6.31 23.37 -0.92
C ALA A 158 -6.28 23.32 -2.45
N GLY A 159 -7.03 22.37 -3.00
CA GLY A 159 -7.21 22.20 -4.44
C GLY A 159 -8.27 21.14 -4.73
N ASN A 160 -8.63 21.00 -5.97
CA ASN A 160 -9.62 20.05 -6.41
C ASN A 160 -8.95 18.79 -6.99
N TYR A 161 -9.66 17.70 -6.89
CA TYR A 161 -9.47 16.49 -7.68
C TYR A 161 -10.67 16.28 -8.57
N ASP A 162 -10.44 15.82 -9.78
CA ASP A 162 -11.43 15.27 -10.68
C ASP A 162 -10.85 14.01 -11.32
N ASN A 163 -11.67 12.99 -11.49
CA ASN A 163 -11.25 11.68 -11.99
C ASN A 163 -10.00 11.13 -11.28
N TRP A 164 -9.92 11.32 -9.94
CA TRP A 164 -8.81 10.98 -9.02
C TRP A 164 -7.48 11.69 -9.30
N GLU A 165 -7.45 12.66 -10.19
CA GLU A 165 -6.28 13.48 -10.52
C GLU A 165 -6.43 14.90 -9.97
N LYS A 166 -5.30 15.55 -9.70
CA LYS A 166 -5.33 16.97 -9.31
C LYS A 166 -5.78 17.81 -10.47
N GLU A 167 -6.81 18.63 -10.23
CA GLU A 167 -7.39 19.50 -11.23
C GLU A 167 -7.29 20.97 -10.84
N GLY A 168 -7.06 21.83 -11.88
CA GLY A 168 -7.10 23.26 -11.76
C GLY A 168 -6.05 23.86 -10.82
N LEU A 169 -6.38 25.02 -10.26
CA LEU A 169 -5.46 25.79 -9.44
C LEU A 169 -5.40 25.24 -8.00
N TRP A 170 -4.21 24.82 -7.58
CA TRP A 170 -3.90 24.52 -6.20
C TRP A 170 -3.33 25.75 -5.50
N LYS A 171 -3.87 26.07 -4.33
CA LYS A 171 -3.45 27.21 -3.51
C LYS A 171 -2.68 26.72 -2.29
N SER A 172 -1.64 27.46 -1.92
CA SER A 172 -0.90 27.28 -0.67
C SER A 172 -0.85 28.61 0.07
N TRP A 173 -0.92 28.56 1.38
CA TRP A 173 -0.86 29.72 2.26
C TRP A 173 0.19 29.53 3.31
N ASP A 174 0.80 30.60 3.76
CA ASP A 174 1.66 30.60 4.94
C ASP A 174 0.82 30.27 6.18
N PRO A 175 1.30 29.37 7.08
CA PRO A 175 0.62 29.04 8.34
C PRO A 175 0.41 30.25 9.25
N GLN A 176 1.21 31.30 9.10
CA GLN A 176 1.15 32.52 9.90
C GLN A 176 0.21 33.57 9.31
N GLY A 177 -0.40 33.28 8.15
CA GLY A 177 -1.47 34.12 7.58
C GLY A 177 -1.00 35.45 6.97
N VAL A 178 0.28 35.53 6.52
CA VAL A 178 0.83 36.67 5.80
C VAL A 178 0.83 36.44 4.30
#